data_8223861680c2799e3cc98905a44ad8c2
#
_entry.id   8223861680c2799e3cc98905a44ad8c2
#
_cell.length_a   1.000
_cell.length_b   1.000
_cell.length_c   1.000
_cell.angle_alpha   90.00
_cell.angle_beta   90.00
_cell.angle_gamma   90.00
#
_symmetry.space_group_name_H-M   'P 1'
#
loop_
_entity.id
_entity.type
_entity.pdbx_description
1 polymer ?
#
loop_
_entity_poly.entity_id
_entity_poly.type
_entity_poly.pdbx_seq_one_letter_code
_entity_poly.pdbx_strand_id
1 'polypeptide(L)'
;MKRKSFLMLLAGMFAISSGALVGCNDDDDDVNKKNSLSVTPSSAIEFKAGDNQDVVLTVKTDAKSWAFEKNGEWIVAKQDGDKLTVNAQANTTESVRPGRITITAGNAEPVNINVNQKGLEVGEIVLSVSPSDPIGFEATGNKAVSYTHLRA
;
A
#
# COMPACT_ATOMS: atom_id res chain seq x y z
N MET A 1 -0.42 -16.70 -36.10
CA MET A 1 0.84 -16.96 -36.88
C MET A 1 1.97 -17.26 -35.90
N LYS A 2 2.50 -18.48 -36.04
CA LYS A 2 3.80 -19.01 -35.57
C LYS A 2 4.22 -18.85 -34.12
N ARG A 3 3.83 -19.84 -33.31
CA ARG A 3 4.52 -20.28 -32.10
C ARG A 3 5.87 -20.84 -32.46
N LYS A 4 6.94 -20.40 -31.81
CA LYS A 4 8.23 -21.08 -31.84
C LYS A 4 8.48 -21.70 -30.47
N SER A 5 8.21 -22.99 -30.38
CA SER A 5 8.74 -23.88 -29.33
C SER A 5 10.25 -23.96 -29.52
N PHE A 6 11.02 -23.69 -28.46
CA PHE A 6 12.44 -24.01 -28.41
C PHE A 6 12.63 -25.11 -27.35
N LEU A 7 12.63 -26.32 -27.87
CA LEU A 7 12.98 -27.52 -27.14
C LEU A 7 14.51 -27.70 -27.26
N MET A 8 15.25 -27.53 -26.17
CA MET A 8 16.66 -27.90 -26.14
C MET A 8 16.85 -29.08 -25.21
N LEU A 9 16.99 -30.21 -25.87
CA LEU A 9 17.45 -31.48 -25.34
C LEU A 9 18.99 -31.46 -25.34
N LEU A 10 19.61 -31.59 -24.16
CA LEU A 10 21.03 -31.92 -24.08
C LEU A 10 21.22 -33.12 -23.17
N ALA A 11 21.40 -34.23 -23.81
CA ALA A 11 21.96 -35.46 -23.22
C ALA A 11 23.48 -35.40 -23.34
N GLY A 12 24.17 -35.88 -22.32
CA GLY A 12 25.60 -36.15 -22.46
C GLY A 12 26.35 -36.11 -21.16
N MET A 13 26.51 -37.13 -20.61
CA MET A 13 27.64 -38.08 -20.53
C MET A 13 28.34 -38.13 -19.17
N PHE A 14 28.16 -39.27 -18.60
CA PHE A 14 28.79 -39.87 -17.42
C PHE A 14 30.32 -39.94 -17.60
N ALA A 15 31.05 -39.48 -16.59
CA ALA A 15 32.41 -39.91 -16.35
C ALA A 15 32.61 -40.14 -14.86
N ILE A 16 32.69 -41.42 -14.49
CA ILE A 16 33.06 -41.89 -13.19
C ILE A 16 34.58 -41.77 -13.06
N SER A 17 35.03 -41.02 -12.06
CA SER A 17 36.42 -41.08 -11.61
C SER A 17 36.43 -41.24 -10.09
N SER A 18 36.81 -42.42 -9.67
CA SER A 18 37.10 -42.80 -8.27
C SER A 18 38.40 -42.14 -7.82
N GLY A 19 38.42 -41.56 -6.66
CA GLY A 19 39.65 -41.06 -6.04
C GLY A 19 39.41 -40.48 -4.64
N ALA A 20 39.55 -41.33 -3.63
CA ALA A 20 40.11 -41.17 -2.27
C ALA A 20 39.88 -39.86 -1.48
N LEU A 21 39.12 -40.02 -0.44
CA LEU A 21 39.38 -39.75 1.00
C LEU A 21 40.10 -38.45 1.43
N VAL A 22 39.48 -37.88 2.45
CA VAL A 22 39.96 -37.02 3.54
C VAL A 22 39.60 -35.56 3.43
N GLY A 23 38.81 -35.20 4.40
CA GLY A 23 38.51 -33.81 4.74
C GLY A 23 37.07 -33.68 5.20
N CYS A 24 36.78 -34.05 6.46
CA CYS A 24 35.67 -33.47 7.19
C CYS A 24 35.96 -31.97 7.31
N ASN A 25 35.42 -31.20 6.41
CA ASN A 25 34.99 -29.86 6.72
C ASN A 25 33.52 -30.01 7.03
N ASP A 26 33.20 -29.90 8.29
CA ASP A 26 31.86 -29.55 8.76
C ASP A 26 31.57 -28.11 8.30
N ASP A 27 31.42 -27.91 7.04
CA ASP A 27 30.57 -26.86 6.52
C ASP A 27 29.18 -27.50 6.43
N ASP A 28 28.55 -27.67 7.58
CA ASP A 28 27.11 -27.71 7.70
C ASP A 28 26.58 -26.40 7.10
N ASP A 29 26.56 -26.31 5.78
CA ASP A 29 25.68 -25.40 5.06
C ASP A 29 24.29 -25.79 5.53
N ASP A 30 23.82 -25.05 6.52
CA ASP A 30 22.50 -25.13 7.12
C ASP A 30 21.46 -24.77 6.05
N VAL A 31 21.22 -25.77 5.17
CA VAL A 31 20.33 -25.71 4.00
C VAL A 31 18.92 -25.32 4.42
N ASN A 32 18.69 -25.17 5.72
CA ASN A 32 17.39 -24.92 6.33
C ASN A 32 17.34 -23.62 7.15
N LYS A 33 18.38 -22.79 7.08
CA LYS A 33 18.38 -21.50 7.78
C LYS A 33 17.39 -20.55 7.12
N LYS A 34 16.31 -20.27 7.84
CA LYS A 34 15.30 -19.29 7.43
C LYS A 34 15.89 -17.90 7.53
N ASN A 35 15.71 -17.10 6.47
CA ASN A 35 16.09 -15.70 6.53
C ASN A 35 15.28 -14.94 7.57
N SER A 36 15.87 -13.92 8.15
CA SER A 36 15.20 -12.96 8.99
C SER A 36 14.61 -11.83 8.15
N LEU A 37 13.43 -11.34 8.53
CA LEU A 37 12.81 -10.17 7.95
C LEU A 37 12.08 -9.40 9.03
N SER A 38 12.40 -8.12 9.17
CA SER A 38 11.70 -7.21 10.05
C SER A 38 11.45 -5.87 9.37
N VAL A 39 10.33 -5.25 9.68
CA VAL A 39 9.90 -3.96 9.12
C VAL A 39 9.54 -3.02 10.26
N THR A 40 10.02 -1.80 10.19
CA THR A 40 9.76 -0.78 11.22
C THR A 40 9.36 0.54 10.58
N PRO A 41 8.24 1.15 11.00
CA PRO A 41 7.23 0.62 11.91
C PRO A 41 6.47 -0.56 11.30
N SER A 42 5.93 -1.46 12.15
CA SER A 42 5.11 -2.61 11.74
C SER A 42 3.60 -2.38 11.95
N SER A 43 3.24 -1.21 12.46
CA SER A 43 1.84 -0.80 12.64
C SER A 43 1.15 -0.55 11.32
N ALA A 44 -0.19 -0.63 11.31
CA ALA A 44 -0.99 -0.21 10.17
C ALA A 44 -0.72 1.27 9.84
N ILE A 45 -0.75 1.58 8.54
CA ILE A 45 -0.61 2.94 8.02
C ILE A 45 -2.00 3.51 7.80
N GLU A 46 -2.25 4.68 8.39
CA GLU A 46 -3.52 5.39 8.27
C GLU A 46 -3.32 6.68 7.48
N PHE A 47 -3.96 6.77 6.32
CA PHE A 47 -3.96 7.95 5.47
C PHE A 47 -5.29 8.72 5.58
N LYS A 48 -5.22 10.03 5.43
CA LYS A 48 -6.38 10.89 5.21
C LYS A 48 -6.89 10.75 3.78
N ALA A 49 -8.01 11.36 3.47
CA ALA A 49 -8.53 11.40 2.09
C ALA A 49 -7.55 12.07 1.11
N GLY A 50 -6.86 13.11 1.53
CA GLY A 50 -5.86 13.82 0.73
C GLY A 50 -4.74 14.41 1.59
N ASP A 51 -3.77 15.07 0.94
CA ASP A 51 -2.65 15.79 1.57
C ASP A 51 -1.82 14.91 2.54
N ASN A 52 -1.58 13.67 2.13
CA ASN A 52 -0.84 12.72 2.94
C ASN A 52 0.67 12.96 2.86
N GLN A 53 1.33 12.78 4.00
CA GLN A 53 2.79 12.77 4.08
C GLN A 53 3.32 11.37 3.81
N ASP A 54 4.53 11.29 3.30
CA ASP A 54 5.22 10.03 3.08
C ASP A 54 5.48 9.31 4.40
N VAL A 55 5.16 8.01 4.43
CA VAL A 55 5.51 7.10 5.53
C VAL A 55 6.69 6.26 5.09
N VAL A 56 7.77 6.28 5.86
CA VAL A 56 8.98 5.51 5.56
C VAL A 56 9.02 4.27 6.44
N LEU A 57 9.03 3.11 5.81
CA LEU A 57 9.27 1.82 6.44
C LEU A 57 10.73 1.44 6.25
N THR A 58 11.41 1.01 7.32
CA THR A 58 12.75 0.45 7.26
C THR A 58 12.67 -1.07 7.27
N VAL A 59 13.26 -1.70 6.27
CA VAL A 59 13.29 -3.15 6.08
C VAL A 59 14.66 -3.68 6.47
N LYS A 60 14.71 -4.62 7.41
CA LYS A 60 15.94 -5.30 7.81
C LYS A 60 15.83 -6.78 7.52
N THR A 61 16.80 -7.32 6.80
CA THR A 61 16.85 -8.74 6.42
C THR A 61 18.31 -9.18 6.26
N ASP A 62 18.57 -10.47 6.47
CA ASP A 62 19.83 -11.13 6.11
C ASP A 62 19.77 -11.80 4.72
N ALA A 63 18.63 -11.72 4.03
CA ALA A 63 18.52 -12.15 2.64
C ALA A 63 19.28 -11.19 1.70
N LYS A 64 19.71 -11.70 0.54
CA LYS A 64 20.45 -10.92 -0.45
C LYS A 64 19.63 -9.75 -1.03
N SER A 65 18.31 -9.89 -1.05
CA SER A 65 17.37 -8.88 -1.55
C SER A 65 16.00 -9.07 -0.91
N TRP A 66 15.20 -8.04 -1.00
CA TRP A 66 13.80 -8.06 -0.61
C TRP A 66 12.94 -7.41 -1.70
N ALA A 67 11.67 -7.73 -1.70
CA ALA A 67 10.69 -7.18 -2.62
C ALA A 67 9.39 -6.85 -1.87
N PHE A 68 8.51 -6.10 -2.51
CA PHE A 68 7.19 -5.81 -1.98
C PHE A 68 6.12 -5.93 -3.06
N GLU A 69 4.92 -6.27 -2.62
CA GLU A 69 3.70 -6.23 -3.40
C GLU A 69 2.68 -5.34 -2.69
N LYS A 70 1.84 -4.66 -3.45
CA LYS A 70 0.78 -3.84 -2.91
C LYS A 70 -0.58 -4.29 -3.44
N ASN A 71 -1.54 -4.39 -2.55
CA ASN A 71 -2.95 -4.58 -2.89
C ASN A 71 -3.67 -3.24 -2.68
N GLY A 72 -3.96 -2.57 -3.79
CA GLY A 72 -4.54 -1.24 -3.85
C GLY A 72 -3.74 -0.35 -4.80
N GLU A 73 -4.30 -0.05 -5.98
CA GLU A 73 -3.62 0.78 -7.00
C GLU A 73 -3.36 2.21 -6.51
N TRP A 74 -4.18 2.67 -5.58
CA TRP A 74 -4.08 3.99 -4.96
C TRP A 74 -2.88 4.13 -4.00
N ILE A 75 -2.27 3.02 -3.59
CA ILE A 75 -1.05 3.03 -2.77
C ILE A 75 0.13 3.33 -3.69
N VAL A 76 0.87 4.37 -3.38
CA VAL A 76 2.12 4.72 -4.04
C VAL A 76 3.25 4.24 -3.15
N ALA A 77 4.11 3.36 -3.66
CA ALA A 77 5.24 2.84 -2.90
C ALA A 77 6.51 2.87 -3.75
N LYS A 78 7.63 3.26 -3.13
CA LYS A 78 8.94 3.35 -3.76
C LYS A 78 10.00 2.76 -2.85
N GLN A 79 10.72 1.76 -3.37
CA GLN A 79 11.87 1.16 -2.69
C GLN A 79 13.14 1.96 -2.95
N ASP A 80 13.91 2.18 -1.89
CA ASP A 80 15.24 2.79 -1.96
C ASP A 80 16.14 2.16 -0.89
N GLY A 81 17.03 1.26 -1.32
CA GLY A 81 17.88 0.48 -0.44
C GLY A 81 17.08 -0.36 0.56
N ASP A 82 17.26 -0.07 1.84
CA ASP A 82 16.54 -0.68 2.98
C ASP A 82 15.23 0.03 3.35
N LYS A 83 14.81 1.01 2.56
CA LYS A 83 13.63 1.82 2.83
C LYS A 83 12.53 1.61 1.80
N LEU A 84 11.30 1.59 2.29
CA LEU A 84 10.09 1.65 1.48
C LEU A 84 9.32 2.90 1.85
N THR A 85 9.29 3.87 0.95
CA THR A 85 8.47 5.08 1.10
C THR A 85 7.08 4.80 0.58
N VAL A 86 6.08 5.04 1.40
CA VAL A 86 4.66 4.77 1.11
C VAL A 86 3.85 6.06 1.20
N ASN A 87 3.01 6.29 0.21
CA ASN A 87 2.05 7.38 0.16
C ASN A 87 0.72 6.89 -0.44
N ALA A 88 -0.28 7.73 -0.46
CA ALA A 88 -1.60 7.42 -1.00
C ALA A 88 -2.08 8.52 -1.96
N GLN A 89 -2.62 8.10 -3.10
CA GLN A 89 -3.37 9.00 -3.98
C GLN A 89 -4.63 9.50 -3.26
N ALA A 90 -5.10 10.71 -3.60
CA ALA A 90 -6.31 11.26 -3.01
C ALA A 90 -7.52 10.31 -3.16
N ASN A 91 -8.28 10.16 -2.08
CA ASN A 91 -9.55 9.45 -2.09
C ASN A 91 -10.67 10.48 -2.22
N THR A 92 -11.26 10.55 -3.39
CA THR A 92 -12.35 11.47 -3.70
C THR A 92 -13.73 10.92 -3.35
N THR A 93 -13.80 9.72 -2.75
CA THR A 93 -15.04 9.10 -2.30
C THR A 93 -15.19 9.26 -0.78
N GLU A 94 -16.40 9.18 -0.29
CA GLU A 94 -16.70 9.22 1.15
C GLU A 94 -16.35 7.91 1.89
N SER A 95 -16.07 6.86 1.12
CA SER A 95 -15.81 5.53 1.69
C SER A 95 -14.34 5.35 2.06
N VAL A 96 -14.09 4.73 3.19
CA VAL A 96 -12.78 4.22 3.58
C VAL A 96 -12.35 3.12 2.61
N ARG A 97 -11.09 3.13 2.18
CA ARG A 97 -10.53 2.08 1.34
C ARG A 97 -9.36 1.38 2.02
N PRO A 98 -9.49 0.06 2.24
CA PRO A 98 -8.42 -0.74 2.79
C PRO A 98 -7.43 -1.17 1.70
N GLY A 99 -6.18 -1.37 2.09
CA GLY A 99 -5.12 -1.92 1.26
C GLY A 99 -4.11 -2.66 2.10
N ARG A 100 -3.10 -3.23 1.45
CA ARG A 100 -2.03 -3.98 2.11
C ARG A 100 -0.73 -3.87 1.32
N ILE A 101 0.36 -3.86 2.03
CA ILE A 101 1.69 -4.05 1.48
C ILE A 101 2.24 -5.34 2.08
N THR A 102 2.69 -6.26 1.23
CA THR A 102 3.35 -7.51 1.61
C THR A 102 4.82 -7.40 1.25
N ILE A 103 5.70 -7.56 2.23
CA ILE A 103 7.15 -7.49 2.07
C ILE A 103 7.72 -8.90 2.22
N THR A 104 8.57 -9.30 1.29
CA THR A 104 9.19 -10.63 1.21
C THR A 104 10.70 -10.52 1.10
N ALA A 105 11.43 -11.47 1.67
CA ALA A 105 12.88 -11.52 1.60
C ALA A 105 13.38 -12.98 1.69
N GLY A 106 14.01 -13.49 0.64
CA GLY A 106 14.47 -14.87 0.59
C GLY A 106 13.39 -15.87 0.97
N ASN A 107 13.68 -16.72 1.96
CA ASN A 107 12.74 -17.70 2.53
C ASN A 107 12.16 -17.27 3.89
N ALA A 108 12.27 -15.98 4.26
CA ALA A 108 11.65 -15.42 5.45
C ALA A 108 10.12 -15.46 5.40
N GLU A 109 9.46 -15.42 6.56
CA GLU A 109 8.02 -15.19 6.62
C GLU A 109 7.70 -13.79 6.07
N PRO A 110 6.72 -13.67 5.17
CA PRO A 110 6.28 -12.37 4.66
C PRO A 110 5.76 -11.47 5.78
N VAL A 111 6.11 -10.20 5.72
CA VAL A 111 5.56 -9.17 6.61
C VAL A 111 4.46 -8.41 5.89
N ASN A 112 3.27 -8.38 6.50
CA ASN A 112 2.10 -7.70 5.97
C ASN A 112 1.84 -6.41 6.76
N ILE A 113 1.76 -5.28 6.06
CA ILE A 113 1.40 -3.97 6.60
C ILE A 113 0.04 -3.59 6.03
N ASN A 114 -0.95 -3.43 6.89
CA ASN A 114 -2.25 -2.92 6.48
C ASN A 114 -2.15 -1.42 6.21
N VAL A 115 -2.82 -0.96 5.18
CA VAL A 115 -2.88 0.45 4.78
C VAL A 115 -4.35 0.82 4.64
N ASN A 116 -4.81 1.77 5.43
CA ASN A 116 -6.18 2.27 5.35
C ASN A 116 -6.16 3.73 4.92
N GLN A 117 -7.10 4.12 4.09
CA GLN A 117 -7.27 5.52 3.74
C GLN A 117 -8.70 5.95 4.01
N LYS A 118 -8.85 7.03 4.76
CA LYS A 118 -10.16 7.64 5.01
C LYS A 118 -10.81 8.13 3.73
N GLY A 119 -12.14 8.13 3.73
CA GLY A 119 -12.93 8.82 2.72
C GLY A 119 -12.89 10.34 2.89
N LEU A 120 -13.36 11.05 1.88
CA LEU A 120 -13.54 12.48 1.92
C LEU A 120 -14.61 12.83 2.96
N GLU A 121 -14.27 13.69 3.90
CA GLU A 121 -15.24 14.24 4.84
C GLU A 121 -16.02 15.35 4.11
N VAL A 122 -17.28 15.09 3.79
CA VAL A 122 -18.19 16.15 3.35
C VAL A 122 -18.66 16.89 4.60
N GLY A 123 -18.29 18.17 4.68
CA GLY A 123 -18.78 19.02 5.77
C GLY A 123 -20.31 19.08 5.77
N GLU A 124 -20.90 19.05 6.94
CA GLU A 124 -22.35 19.29 7.08
C GLU A 124 -22.66 20.71 6.56
N ILE A 125 -23.50 20.79 5.53
CA ILE A 125 -24.01 22.08 5.05
C ILE A 125 -25.11 22.53 6.02
N VAL A 126 -24.76 23.40 6.95
CA VAL A 126 -25.75 24.03 7.83
C VAL A 126 -26.41 25.17 7.07
N LEU A 127 -27.66 24.97 6.70
CA LEU A 127 -28.50 26.04 6.16
C LEU A 127 -29.13 26.82 7.33
N SER A 128 -28.69 28.04 7.53
CA SER A 128 -29.35 28.95 8.46
C SER A 128 -30.20 29.97 7.71
N VAL A 129 -31.45 30.10 8.12
CA VAL A 129 -32.37 31.10 7.58
C VAL A 129 -32.53 32.21 8.62
N SER A 130 -32.28 33.45 8.18
CA SER A 130 -32.51 34.62 9.05
C SER A 130 -33.38 35.62 8.29
N PRO A 131 -34.43 36.13 8.91
CA PRO A 131 -34.92 35.83 10.24
C PRO A 131 -35.58 34.45 10.36
N SER A 132 -35.44 33.81 11.52
CA SER A 132 -36.08 32.51 11.81
C SER A 132 -37.53 32.67 12.31
N ASP A 133 -37.90 33.89 12.55
CA ASP A 133 -39.26 34.20 13.01
C ASP A 133 -40.26 34.21 11.82
N PRO A 134 -41.52 33.89 12.08
CA PRO A 134 -42.54 33.97 11.06
C PRO A 134 -42.64 35.37 10.46
N ILE A 135 -42.51 35.46 9.13
CA ILE A 135 -42.67 36.74 8.43
C ILE A 135 -44.17 37.01 8.34
N GLY A 136 -44.61 38.01 9.10
CA GLY A 136 -46.02 38.51 9.01
C GLY A 136 -46.19 39.45 7.85
N PHE A 137 -47.24 39.21 7.05
CA PHE A 137 -47.63 40.11 5.98
C PHE A 137 -48.98 40.78 6.38
N GLU A 138 -49.04 42.06 6.18
CA GLU A 138 -50.30 42.80 6.31
C GLU A 138 -51.21 42.47 5.11
N ALA A 139 -52.50 42.60 5.29
CA ALA A 139 -53.48 42.23 4.27
C ALA A 139 -53.36 43.06 2.96
N THR A 140 -52.69 44.23 3.02
CA THR A 140 -52.55 45.13 1.86
C THR A 140 -51.12 45.71 1.84
N GLY A 141 -50.56 45.88 0.63
CA GLY A 141 -49.32 46.64 0.41
C GLY A 141 -48.04 45.89 0.54
N ASN A 142 -48.04 44.59 0.82
CA ASN A 142 -46.81 43.79 0.97
C ASN A 142 -46.18 43.52 -0.38
N LYS A 143 -44.86 43.80 -0.49
CA LYS A 143 -44.02 43.34 -1.57
C LYS A 143 -42.97 42.36 -0.99
N ALA A 144 -43.11 41.11 -1.35
CA ALA A 144 -42.09 40.12 -1.00
C ALA A 144 -40.97 40.15 -2.04
N VAL A 145 -39.74 40.34 -1.60
CA VAL A 145 -38.53 40.17 -2.41
C VAL A 145 -37.63 39.14 -1.71
N SER A 146 -37.44 38.01 -2.32
CA SER A 146 -36.57 36.99 -1.81
C SER A 146 -35.29 36.91 -2.67
N TYR A 147 -34.14 37.06 -2.05
CA TYR A 147 -32.85 36.85 -2.69
C TYR A 147 -32.17 35.64 -2.08
N THR A 148 -31.89 34.63 -2.86
CA THR A 148 -31.02 33.51 -2.43
C THR A 148 -29.64 33.73 -3.02
N HIS A 149 -28.63 33.90 -2.16
CA HIS A 149 -27.24 33.86 -2.54
C HIS A 149 -26.69 32.50 -2.17
N LEU A 150 -26.42 31.67 -3.18
CA LEU A 150 -25.63 30.45 -3.01
C LEU A 150 -24.17 30.83 -3.26
N ARG A 151 -23.34 30.73 -2.23
CA ARG A 151 -21.89 30.81 -2.34
C ARG A 151 -21.34 29.38 -2.46
N ALA A 152 -20.73 29.09 -3.59
CA ALA A 152 -19.96 27.86 -3.80
C ALA A 152 -18.60 27.93 -3.09
#